data_ed4177621c1dea309340f153f31fdcc2
#
_entry.id   ed4177621c1dea309340f153f31fdcc2
#
_cell.length_a   1.000
_cell.length_b   1.000
_cell.length_c   1.000
_cell.angle_alpha   90.00
_cell.angle_beta   90.00
_cell.angle_gamma   90.00
#
_symmetry.space_group_name_H-M   'P 1'
#
loop_
_entity.id
_entity.type
_entity.pdbx_description
1 polymer ?
#
loop_
_entity_poly.entity_id
_entity_poly.type
_entity_poly.pdbx_seq_one_letter_code
_entity_poly.pdbx_strand_id
1 'polypeptide(L)'
;VKLIGYFGPWALIGLLVVVFIESGVLFPVLPGDTLLFVAGMLAAGTAAAAHENANFQLWQLLLFIPIAAVLGGQAGYFIGRFIGLEMFKPDARFLKQKYLDEAHAFFEQRGPFAIVLGRFVPIVRTLVPLTAGAAKMSYGVFTLFNVIGAVVWSTVLVLLGYFLGQFA
;
A
#
# COMPACT_ATOMS: atom_id res chain seq x y z
N VAL A 1 -10.04 -1.82 -23.42
CA VAL A 1 -9.40 -0.51 -23.56
C VAL A 1 -10.42 0.64 -23.52
N LYS A 2 -11.66 0.47 -24.03
CA LYS A 2 -12.72 1.50 -23.94
C LYS A 2 -13.25 1.77 -22.52
N LEU A 3 -13.01 0.89 -21.56
CA LEU A 3 -13.45 1.04 -20.16
C LEU A 3 -12.69 2.13 -19.39
N ILE A 4 -11.41 2.36 -19.71
CA ILE A 4 -10.58 3.35 -19.01
C ILE A 4 -10.98 4.78 -19.38
N GLY A 5 -11.42 5.04 -20.62
CA GLY A 5 -11.89 6.36 -21.05
C GLY A 5 -13.22 6.80 -20.39
N TYR A 6 -14.08 5.86 -20.05
CA TYR A 6 -15.32 6.12 -19.30
C TYR A 6 -15.06 6.41 -17.81
N PHE A 7 -13.91 5.93 -17.27
CA PHE A 7 -13.60 5.98 -15.87
C PHE A 7 -12.66 7.11 -15.45
N GLY A 8 -12.31 8.08 -16.28
CA GLY A 8 -11.42 9.21 -15.99
C GLY A 8 -11.20 9.49 -14.49
N PRO A 9 -12.05 10.34 -13.85
CA PRO A 9 -11.92 10.58 -12.41
C PRO A 9 -12.19 9.36 -11.53
N TRP A 10 -13.04 8.43 -11.98
CA TRP A 10 -13.34 7.19 -11.26
C TRP A 10 -12.18 6.21 -11.24
N ALA A 11 -11.30 6.22 -12.25
CA ALA A 11 -10.10 5.39 -12.25
C ALA A 11 -9.13 5.76 -11.12
N LEU A 12 -8.99 7.04 -10.84
CA LEU A 12 -8.19 7.51 -9.69
C LEU A 12 -8.83 7.06 -8.37
N ILE A 13 -10.13 7.22 -8.22
CA ILE A 13 -10.86 6.76 -7.02
C ILE A 13 -10.71 5.25 -6.84
N GLY A 14 -10.89 4.48 -7.91
CA GLY A 14 -10.70 3.02 -7.88
C GLY A 14 -9.28 2.63 -7.46
N LEU A 15 -8.27 3.32 -7.99
CA LEU A 15 -6.87 3.11 -7.60
C LEU A 15 -6.64 3.41 -6.11
N LEU A 16 -7.18 4.52 -5.61
CA LEU A 16 -7.05 4.91 -4.20
C LEU A 16 -7.74 3.91 -3.28
N VAL A 17 -8.92 3.40 -3.66
CA VAL A 17 -9.63 2.36 -2.90
C VAL A 17 -8.82 1.07 -2.85
N VAL A 18 -8.24 0.64 -3.98
CA VAL A 18 -7.37 -0.55 -4.03
C VAL A 18 -6.17 -0.38 -3.12
N VAL A 19 -5.49 0.76 -3.18
CA VAL A 19 -4.32 1.06 -2.34
C VAL A 19 -4.70 1.09 -0.86
N PHE A 20 -5.84 1.68 -0.52
CA PHE A 20 -6.36 1.70 0.84
C PHE A 20 -6.61 0.29 1.38
N ILE A 21 -7.34 -0.53 0.63
CA ILE A 21 -7.68 -1.91 1.02
C ILE A 21 -6.41 -2.75 1.16
N GLU A 22 -5.50 -2.67 0.20
CA GLU A 22 -4.25 -3.42 0.19
C GLU A 22 -3.32 -3.01 1.33
N SER A 23 -3.33 -1.75 1.72
CA SER A 23 -2.48 -1.24 2.81
C SER A 23 -3.01 -1.58 4.20
N GLY A 24 -4.30 -1.89 4.36
CA GLY A 24 -4.92 -2.04 5.68
C GLY A 24 -5.73 -3.31 5.91
N VAL A 25 -6.28 -3.90 4.87
CA VAL A 25 -7.28 -4.97 4.99
C VAL A 25 -6.79 -6.23 4.27
N LEU A 26 -5.78 -6.90 4.80
CA LEU A 26 -5.40 -8.32 4.56
C LEU A 26 -5.76 -8.95 3.18
N PHE A 27 -5.68 -8.20 2.10
CA PHE A 27 -5.80 -8.73 0.76
C PHE A 27 -4.45 -8.70 0.03
N PRO A 28 -3.57 -9.72 0.24
CA PRO A 28 -2.26 -9.77 -0.42
C PRO A 28 -2.35 -10.06 -1.93
N VAL A 29 -3.55 -10.21 -2.46
CA VAL A 29 -3.80 -10.65 -3.85
C VAL A 29 -4.01 -9.47 -4.80
N LEU A 30 -4.20 -8.25 -4.29
CA LEU A 30 -4.41 -7.09 -5.14
C LEU A 30 -3.07 -6.62 -5.74
N PRO A 31 -3.01 -6.40 -7.06
CA PRO A 31 -1.78 -6.01 -7.76
C PRO A 31 -1.50 -4.49 -7.64
N GLY A 32 -1.54 -3.94 -6.42
CA GLY A 32 -1.38 -2.50 -6.17
C GLY A 32 -0.06 -1.94 -6.68
N ASP A 33 1.05 -2.67 -6.48
CA ASP A 33 2.36 -2.26 -6.98
C ASP A 33 2.36 -2.10 -8.50
N THR A 34 1.77 -3.06 -9.21
CA THR A 34 1.62 -3.00 -10.67
C THR A 34 0.71 -1.86 -11.09
N LEU A 35 -0.39 -1.63 -10.38
CA LEU A 35 -1.30 -0.53 -10.68
C LEU A 35 -0.66 0.84 -10.48
N LEU A 36 0.13 1.02 -9.43
CA LEU A 36 0.90 2.24 -9.16
C LEU A 36 1.94 2.51 -10.25
N PHE A 37 2.66 1.47 -10.65
CA PHE A 37 3.63 1.53 -11.71
C PHE A 37 2.97 1.91 -13.05
N VAL A 38 1.88 1.24 -13.42
CA VAL A 38 1.12 1.54 -14.64
C VAL A 38 0.51 2.94 -14.60
N ALA A 39 -0.01 3.39 -13.45
CA ALA A 39 -0.52 4.75 -13.29
C ALA A 39 0.58 5.79 -13.51
N GLY A 40 1.80 5.52 -13.02
CA GLY A 40 2.98 6.34 -13.30
C GLY A 40 3.32 6.39 -14.79
N MET A 41 3.30 5.26 -15.48
CA MET A 41 3.51 5.20 -16.95
C MET A 41 2.45 6.00 -17.70
N LEU A 42 1.19 5.89 -17.32
CA LEU A 42 0.09 6.65 -17.94
C LEU A 42 0.24 8.16 -17.71
N ALA A 43 0.72 8.57 -16.53
CA ALA A 43 1.00 9.97 -16.23
C ALA A 43 2.14 10.55 -17.07
N ALA A 44 3.05 9.70 -17.58
CA ALA A 44 4.12 10.13 -18.51
C ALA A 44 3.60 10.46 -19.92
N GLY A 45 2.37 10.08 -20.26
CA GLY A 45 1.76 10.37 -21.56
C GLY A 45 2.34 9.59 -22.75
N THR A 46 3.21 8.62 -22.49
CA THR A 46 3.97 7.90 -23.53
C THR A 46 3.43 6.51 -23.83
N ALA A 47 2.55 5.98 -23.00
CA ALA A 47 1.92 4.71 -23.32
C ALA A 47 0.99 4.87 -24.53
N ALA A 48 1.00 3.93 -25.45
CA ALA A 48 0.07 3.85 -26.58
C ALA A 48 -1.42 3.87 -26.16
N ALA A 49 -1.69 3.86 -24.87
CA ALA A 49 -2.97 4.03 -24.21
C ALA A 49 -3.34 5.52 -23.97
N ALA A 50 -2.45 6.47 -24.24
CA ALA A 50 -2.72 7.91 -24.09
C ALA A 50 -3.77 8.46 -25.08
N HIS A 51 -4.31 7.61 -25.91
CA HIS A 51 -5.30 8.05 -26.91
C HIS A 51 -6.70 8.28 -26.36
N GLU A 52 -7.03 7.93 -25.14
CA GLU A 52 -8.39 8.19 -24.59
C GLU A 52 -8.35 8.44 -23.07
N ASN A 53 -8.23 9.71 -22.68
CA ASN A 53 -8.84 10.29 -21.47
C ASN A 53 -8.43 9.79 -20.06
N ALA A 54 -7.41 8.97 -19.88
CA ALA A 54 -6.85 8.71 -18.58
C ALA A 54 -5.71 9.69 -18.27
N ASN A 55 -6.04 10.98 -18.15
CA ASN A 55 -5.08 12.02 -17.78
C ASN A 55 -4.78 11.96 -16.28
N PHE A 56 -4.03 10.93 -15.84
CA PHE A 56 -3.43 10.98 -14.51
C PHE A 56 -2.35 12.06 -14.50
N GLN A 57 -2.57 13.07 -13.70
CA GLN A 57 -1.53 14.07 -13.46
C GLN A 57 -0.57 13.52 -12.40
N LEU A 58 0.71 13.59 -12.64
CA LEU A 58 1.74 13.06 -11.74
C LEU A 58 1.58 13.57 -10.30
N TRP A 59 1.25 14.86 -10.13
CA TRP A 59 1.07 15.46 -8.81
C TRP A 59 -0.11 14.84 -8.04
N GLN A 60 -1.19 14.45 -8.75
CA GLN A 60 -2.34 13.78 -8.13
C GLN A 60 -1.95 12.40 -7.56
N LEU A 61 -1.17 11.64 -8.32
CA LEU A 61 -0.66 10.35 -7.88
C LEU A 61 0.26 10.52 -6.67
N LEU A 62 1.21 11.45 -6.73
CA LEU A 62 2.18 11.70 -5.66
C LEU A 62 1.54 12.26 -4.38
N LEU A 63 0.36 12.88 -4.47
CA LEU A 63 -0.35 13.41 -3.31
C LEU A 63 -1.37 12.43 -2.75
N PHE A 64 -2.25 11.89 -3.57
CA PHE A 64 -3.40 11.09 -3.11
C PHE A 64 -3.06 9.65 -2.78
N ILE A 65 -2.10 9.04 -3.48
CA ILE A 65 -1.71 7.65 -3.21
C ILE A 65 -1.08 7.49 -1.83
N PRO A 66 -0.11 8.32 -1.41
CA PRO A 66 0.41 8.25 -0.04
C PRO A 66 -0.68 8.42 1.02
N ILE A 67 -1.62 9.34 0.80
CA ILE A 67 -2.74 9.57 1.73
C ILE A 67 -3.59 8.31 1.87
N ALA A 68 -3.99 7.70 0.75
CA ALA A 68 -4.76 6.46 0.76
C ALA A 68 -4.00 5.31 1.45
N ALA A 69 -2.69 5.19 1.20
CA ALA A 69 -1.85 4.19 1.82
C ALA A 69 -1.67 4.41 3.33
N VAL A 70 -1.56 5.67 3.77
CA VAL A 70 -1.51 6.02 5.20
C VAL A 70 -2.81 5.65 5.87
N LEU A 71 -3.94 6.05 5.30
CA LEU A 71 -5.28 5.75 5.85
C LEU A 71 -5.53 4.25 5.93
N GLY A 72 -5.13 3.49 4.91
CA GLY A 72 -5.20 2.04 4.94
C GLY A 72 -4.35 1.44 6.07
N GLY A 73 -3.11 1.89 6.22
CA GLY A 73 -2.25 1.48 7.32
C GLY A 73 -2.83 1.81 8.71
N GLN A 74 -3.45 2.98 8.85
CA GLN A 74 -4.14 3.37 10.10
C GLN A 74 -5.32 2.43 10.39
N ALA A 75 -6.14 2.12 9.39
CA ALA A 75 -7.23 1.16 9.53
C ALA A 75 -6.72 -0.22 9.99
N GLY A 76 -5.66 -0.73 9.35
CA GLY A 76 -5.02 -1.99 9.74
C GLY A 76 -4.47 -1.97 11.17
N TYR A 77 -3.84 -0.87 11.58
CA TYR A 77 -3.37 -0.70 12.96
C TYR A 77 -4.52 -0.76 13.97
N PHE A 78 -5.62 -0.05 13.73
CA PHE A 78 -6.77 -0.08 14.62
C PHE A 78 -7.45 -1.44 14.66
N ILE A 79 -7.58 -2.11 13.53
CA ILE A 79 -8.09 -3.49 13.47
C ILE A 79 -7.23 -4.40 14.34
N GLY A 80 -5.91 -4.35 14.19
CA GLY A 80 -4.98 -5.11 15.01
C GLY A 80 -5.07 -4.77 16.49
N ARG A 81 -5.23 -3.49 16.83
CA ARG A 81 -5.32 -3.03 18.22
C ARG A 81 -6.60 -3.46 18.94
N PHE A 82 -7.74 -3.46 18.23
CA PHE A 82 -9.04 -3.77 18.83
C PHE A 82 -9.40 -5.25 18.77
N ILE A 83 -9.06 -5.93 17.67
CA ILE A 83 -9.36 -7.35 17.47
C ILE A 83 -8.17 -8.21 17.94
N GLY A 84 -6.98 -7.66 17.84
CA GLY A 84 -5.76 -8.19 18.41
C GLY A 84 -5.44 -9.64 18.04
N LEU A 85 -4.94 -10.36 19.03
CA LEU A 85 -4.48 -11.75 18.90
C LEU A 85 -5.59 -12.75 18.54
N GLU A 86 -6.87 -12.38 18.69
CA GLU A 86 -7.99 -13.27 18.37
C GLU A 86 -8.08 -13.59 16.87
N MET A 87 -7.52 -12.75 16.02
CA MET A 87 -7.47 -13.00 14.58
C MET A 87 -6.41 -14.03 14.19
N PHE A 88 -5.38 -14.21 15.02
CA PHE A 88 -4.27 -15.13 14.76
C PHE A 88 -4.51 -16.44 15.49
N LYS A 89 -5.19 -17.38 14.82
CA LYS A 89 -5.39 -18.73 15.33
C LYS A 89 -4.42 -19.70 14.67
N PRO A 90 -3.97 -20.75 15.39
CA PRO A 90 -3.07 -21.78 14.84
C PRO A 90 -3.62 -22.44 13.56
N ASP A 91 -4.95 -22.58 13.46
CA ASP A 91 -5.65 -23.24 12.35
C ASP A 91 -6.20 -22.27 11.31
N ALA A 92 -5.92 -20.97 11.41
CA ALA A 92 -6.43 -19.98 10.46
C ALA A 92 -5.75 -20.14 9.09
N ARG A 93 -6.53 -20.10 8.01
CA ARG A 93 -6.04 -20.28 6.63
C ARG A 93 -5.10 -19.16 6.18
N PHE A 94 -5.33 -17.93 6.64
CA PHE A 94 -4.62 -16.74 6.20
C PHE A 94 -3.80 -16.05 7.28
N LEU A 95 -4.20 -16.16 8.54
CA LEU A 95 -3.58 -15.51 9.70
C LEU A 95 -3.01 -16.56 10.65
N LYS A 96 -1.99 -17.27 10.19
CA LYS A 96 -1.29 -18.24 11.03
C LYS A 96 -0.45 -17.55 12.08
N GLN A 97 -0.41 -18.12 13.29
CA GLN A 97 0.47 -17.71 14.37
C GLN A 97 1.92 -17.51 13.90
N LYS A 98 2.39 -18.37 12.99
CA LYS A 98 3.73 -18.28 12.40
C LYS A 98 4.02 -16.91 11.76
N TYR A 99 3.07 -16.32 11.04
CA TYR A 99 3.27 -15.00 10.42
C TYR A 99 3.34 -13.88 11.44
N LEU A 100 2.61 -14.02 12.56
CA LEU A 100 2.69 -13.10 13.67
C LEU A 100 4.06 -13.16 14.33
N ASP A 101 4.59 -14.38 14.56
CA ASP A 101 5.90 -14.59 15.17
C ASP A 101 7.02 -14.06 14.27
N GLU A 102 6.94 -14.29 12.96
CA GLU A 102 7.88 -13.75 11.97
C GLU A 102 7.84 -12.21 11.93
N ALA A 103 6.64 -11.62 12.01
CA ALA A 103 6.49 -10.17 12.06
C ALA A 103 7.05 -9.60 13.38
N HIS A 104 6.81 -10.24 14.52
CA HIS A 104 7.40 -9.84 15.79
C HIS A 104 8.94 -9.90 15.73
N ALA A 105 9.52 -10.99 15.22
CA ALA A 105 10.96 -11.13 15.05
C ALA A 105 11.52 -10.02 14.13
N PHE A 106 10.81 -9.67 13.08
CA PHE A 106 11.20 -8.60 12.17
C PHE A 106 11.17 -7.21 12.86
N PHE A 107 10.14 -6.97 13.69
CA PHE A 107 10.07 -5.74 14.50
C PHE A 107 11.18 -5.67 15.57
N GLU A 108 11.50 -6.78 16.22
CA GLU A 108 12.59 -6.83 17.20
C GLU A 108 13.95 -6.53 16.57
N GLN A 109 14.21 -7.04 15.36
CA GLN A 109 15.48 -6.83 14.65
C GLN A 109 15.62 -5.43 14.05
N ARG A 110 14.55 -4.87 13.53
CA ARG A 110 14.56 -3.62 12.73
C ARG A 110 13.90 -2.45 13.43
N GLY A 111 13.25 -2.68 14.58
CA GLY A 111 12.51 -1.65 15.31
C GLY A 111 11.40 -1.02 14.47
N PRO A 112 11.00 0.23 14.76
CA PRO A 112 9.95 0.92 14.02
C PRO A 112 10.24 1.11 12.53
N PHE A 113 11.50 1.07 12.11
CA PHE A 113 11.91 1.13 10.71
C PHE A 113 11.43 -0.08 9.90
N ALA A 114 11.09 -1.19 10.58
CA ALA A 114 10.45 -2.35 9.97
C ALA A 114 9.14 -1.98 9.25
N ILE A 115 8.44 -0.96 9.70
CA ILE A 115 7.21 -0.45 9.07
C ILE A 115 7.51 0.08 7.67
N VAL A 116 8.60 0.81 7.51
CA VAL A 116 9.02 1.35 6.20
C VAL A 116 9.48 0.22 5.28
N LEU A 117 10.38 -0.63 5.76
CA LEU A 117 10.94 -1.75 4.98
C LEU A 117 9.87 -2.76 4.59
N GLY A 118 8.94 -3.04 5.49
CA GLY A 118 7.85 -3.98 5.26
C GLY A 118 6.95 -3.62 4.09
N ARG A 119 6.86 -2.33 3.74
CA ARG A 119 6.04 -1.89 2.59
C ARG A 119 6.57 -2.36 1.24
N PHE A 120 7.86 -2.66 1.14
CA PHE A 120 8.48 -3.17 -0.08
C PHE A 120 8.32 -4.70 -0.25
N VAL A 121 7.83 -5.38 0.78
CA VAL A 121 7.54 -6.82 0.73
C VAL A 121 6.03 -7.02 0.76
N PRO A 122 5.39 -7.50 -0.32
CA PRO A 122 3.93 -7.50 -0.45
C PRO A 122 3.17 -8.19 0.69
N ILE A 123 3.64 -9.34 1.15
CA ILE A 123 3.01 -10.08 2.25
C ILE A 123 3.22 -9.35 3.58
N VAL A 124 4.43 -8.88 3.84
CA VAL A 124 4.79 -8.19 5.08
C VAL A 124 4.03 -6.88 5.20
N ARG A 125 3.87 -6.14 4.13
CA ARG A 125 3.17 -4.87 4.05
C ARG A 125 1.75 -4.93 4.64
N THR A 126 1.01 -6.00 4.35
CA THR A 126 -0.37 -6.16 4.84
C THR A 126 -0.43 -6.56 6.32
N LEU A 127 0.60 -7.26 6.79
CA LEU A 127 0.67 -7.75 8.16
C LEU A 127 1.25 -6.73 9.14
N VAL A 128 2.14 -5.85 8.67
CA VAL A 128 2.85 -4.89 9.53
C VAL A 128 1.91 -3.97 10.30
N PRO A 129 0.91 -3.30 9.70
CA PRO A 129 -0.02 -2.46 10.46
C PRO A 129 -0.82 -3.25 11.49
N LEU A 130 -1.29 -4.42 11.10
CA LEU A 130 -2.08 -5.30 11.96
C LEU A 130 -1.29 -5.79 13.17
N THR A 131 -0.06 -6.25 12.94
CA THR A 131 0.83 -6.73 14.00
C THR A 131 1.31 -5.60 14.91
N ALA A 132 1.58 -4.42 14.35
CA ALA A 132 1.91 -3.22 15.14
C ALA A 132 0.76 -2.83 16.08
N GLY A 133 -0.49 -2.89 15.60
CA GLY A 133 -1.68 -2.67 16.41
C GLY A 133 -1.86 -3.73 17.49
N ALA A 134 -1.75 -5.01 17.13
CA ALA A 134 -1.85 -6.14 18.07
C ALA A 134 -0.78 -6.11 19.15
N ALA A 135 0.44 -5.73 18.79
CA ALA A 135 1.55 -5.54 19.72
C ALA A 135 1.42 -4.27 20.58
N LYS A 136 0.35 -3.48 20.41
CA LYS A 136 0.10 -2.22 21.12
C LYS A 136 1.27 -1.21 20.99
N MET A 137 1.90 -1.16 19.80
CA MET A 137 2.89 -0.14 19.49
C MET A 137 2.32 1.25 19.72
N SER A 138 3.15 2.20 20.15
CA SER A 138 2.74 3.61 20.29
C SER A 138 2.17 4.14 18.97
N TYR A 139 0.96 4.69 19.01
CA TYR A 139 0.27 5.22 17.84
C TYR A 139 1.08 6.31 17.12
N GLY A 140 1.73 7.20 17.88
CA GLY A 140 2.55 8.27 17.30
C GLY A 140 3.76 7.73 16.53
N VAL A 141 4.44 6.74 17.09
CA VAL A 141 5.59 6.08 16.43
C VAL A 141 5.12 5.33 15.20
N PHE A 142 4.05 4.54 15.30
CA PHE A 142 3.48 3.84 14.16
C PHE A 142 3.10 4.82 13.04
N THR A 143 2.37 5.89 13.37
CA THR A 143 1.91 6.87 12.39
C THR A 143 3.07 7.54 11.67
N LEU A 144 4.12 7.94 12.39
CA LEU A 144 5.31 8.57 11.79
C LEU A 144 5.96 7.65 10.75
N PHE A 145 6.25 6.40 11.13
CA PHE A 145 6.89 5.45 10.22
C PHE A 145 5.95 4.96 9.12
N ASN A 146 4.64 4.91 9.39
CA ASN A 146 3.63 4.61 8.38
C ASN A 146 3.57 5.70 7.29
N VAL A 147 3.60 6.97 7.69
CA VAL A 147 3.64 8.11 6.75
C VAL A 147 4.93 8.07 5.91
N ILE A 148 6.08 7.94 6.55
CA ILE A 148 7.37 7.86 5.85
C ILE A 148 7.36 6.69 4.86
N GLY A 149 6.96 5.51 5.29
CA GLY A 149 6.91 4.32 4.45
C GLY A 149 5.93 4.45 3.28
N ALA A 150 4.76 5.04 3.51
CA ALA A 150 3.76 5.27 2.48
C ALA A 150 4.27 6.25 1.41
N VAL A 151 4.86 7.36 1.82
CA VAL A 151 5.42 8.36 0.91
C VAL A 151 6.57 7.78 0.09
N VAL A 152 7.54 7.13 0.74
CA VAL A 152 8.70 6.55 0.05
C VAL A 152 8.27 5.47 -0.94
N TRP A 153 7.48 4.51 -0.49
CA TRP A 153 7.03 3.38 -1.31
C TRP A 153 6.23 3.85 -2.54
N SER A 154 5.21 4.68 -2.35
CA SER A 154 4.34 5.14 -3.45
C SER A 154 5.10 6.04 -4.42
N THR A 155 5.95 6.94 -3.93
CA THR A 155 6.78 7.82 -4.75
C THR A 155 7.75 7.04 -5.62
N VAL A 156 8.43 6.04 -5.04
CA VAL A 156 9.35 5.17 -5.79
C VAL A 156 8.64 4.46 -6.93
N LEU A 157 7.49 3.82 -6.66
CA LEU A 157 6.76 3.07 -7.69
C LEU A 157 6.18 3.97 -8.78
N VAL A 158 5.57 5.08 -8.40
CA VAL A 158 4.99 6.03 -9.36
C VAL A 158 6.08 6.66 -10.23
N LEU A 159 7.20 7.09 -9.64
CA LEU A 159 8.30 7.69 -10.41
C LEU A 159 9.01 6.67 -11.28
N LEU A 160 9.19 5.43 -10.83
CA LEU A 160 9.73 4.36 -11.68
C LEU A 160 8.84 4.14 -12.90
N GLY A 161 7.52 4.05 -12.71
CA GLY A 161 6.57 3.95 -13.81
C GLY A 161 6.64 5.17 -14.74
N TYR A 162 6.67 6.36 -14.18
CA TYR A 162 6.74 7.62 -14.93
C TYR A 162 8.00 7.72 -15.80
N PHE A 163 9.18 7.50 -15.22
CA PHE A 163 10.43 7.58 -15.97
C PHE A 163 10.56 6.45 -17.01
N LEU A 164 10.22 5.22 -16.65
CA LEU A 164 10.25 4.11 -17.62
C LEU A 164 9.22 4.31 -18.73
N GLY A 165 8.07 4.92 -18.42
CA GLY A 165 7.09 5.31 -19.42
C GLY A 165 7.62 6.32 -20.43
N GLN A 166 8.56 7.19 -20.07
CA GLN A 166 9.17 8.15 -21.00
C GLN A 166 10.13 7.51 -22.01
N PHE A 167 10.65 6.32 -21.70
CA PHE A 167 11.57 5.59 -22.60
C PHE A 167 10.89 4.49 -23.41
N ALA A 168 9.61 4.23 -23.16
CA ALA A 168 8.82 3.23 -23.88
C ALA A 168 8.01 3.84 -25.02
#